data_d7e76c9dbe40dc48119e7e4d8228a002
#
_entry.id   d7e76c9dbe40dc48119e7e4d8228a002
#
_cell.length_a   1.000
_cell.length_b   1.000
_cell.length_c   1.000
_cell.angle_alpha   90.00
_cell.angle_beta   90.00
_cell.angle_gamma   90.00
#
_symmetry.space_group_name_H-M   'P 1'
#
loop_
_entity.id
_entity.type
_entity.pdbx_description
1 polymer ?
#
loop_
_entity_poly.entity_id
_entity_poly.type
_entity_poly.pdbx_seq_one_letter_code
_entity_poly.pdbx_strand_id
1 'polypeptide(L)'
;MFLFQLPEDVLFLVLSYLDPRSLCRLSQACKRSYMFISRDAVWRKIAKDIINTGLTRQGIDLCPSIPLKDRVRVSHNWIHGVCRKEVLLKWKINLLPWIQLDCDVLYLSQAANISAYHLRADGGKLQNRRVALFSGHQEDVCRFTLTDTHLISAGGDGKIIVHDRGSDYSVEYYGHNQEVNCIDCKGGVIVSGSRDKTAKIWALAPDRFGQCLHTIPTYDRVWSVAISPSL
;
A
#
# COMPACT_ATOMS: atom_id res chain seq x y z
N MET A 1 40.82 22.99 5.41
CA MET A 1 40.09 23.56 4.26
C MET A 1 38.62 23.56 4.50
N PHE A 2 38.05 24.60 4.19
CA PHE A 2 36.81 25.12 4.76
C PHE A 2 35.69 25.14 3.74
N LEU A 3 35.38 23.97 3.14
CA LEU A 3 34.31 23.80 2.14
C LEU A 3 33.01 24.53 2.58
N PHE A 4 32.64 24.39 3.85
CA PHE A 4 31.43 25.00 4.41
C PHE A 4 31.58 26.48 4.81
N GLN A 5 32.69 27.14 4.43
CA GLN A 5 32.85 28.61 4.48
C GLN A 5 32.47 29.28 3.15
N LEU A 6 32.24 28.49 2.10
CA LEU A 6 31.73 29.00 0.82
C LEU A 6 30.31 29.55 0.98
N PRO A 7 29.93 30.54 0.16
CA PRO A 7 28.54 30.96 0.04
C PRO A 7 27.61 29.79 -0.28
N GLU A 8 26.40 29.81 0.24
CA GLU A 8 25.46 28.68 0.11
C GLU A 8 25.22 28.28 -1.35
N ASP A 9 25.08 29.24 -2.25
CA ASP A 9 24.86 29.00 -3.69
C ASP A 9 25.99 28.21 -4.34
N VAL A 10 27.24 28.57 -4.01
CA VAL A 10 28.44 27.88 -4.49
C VAL A 10 28.49 26.47 -3.90
N LEU A 11 28.14 26.32 -2.62
CA LEU A 11 28.10 25.03 -1.96
C LEU A 11 27.04 24.11 -2.57
N PHE A 12 25.82 24.63 -2.83
CA PHE A 12 24.79 23.88 -3.55
C PHE A 12 25.26 23.44 -4.93
N LEU A 13 25.92 24.33 -5.69
CA LEU A 13 26.43 24.00 -7.00
C LEU A 13 27.46 22.87 -6.92
N VAL A 14 28.44 22.96 -6.03
CA VAL A 14 29.47 21.93 -5.84
C VAL A 14 28.84 20.60 -5.46
N LEU A 15 27.92 20.59 -4.49
CA LEU A 15 27.26 19.37 -4.03
C LEU A 15 26.34 18.74 -5.09
N SER A 16 25.82 19.52 -6.03
CA SER A 16 24.98 19.02 -7.11
C SER A 16 25.70 18.12 -8.12
N TYR A 17 27.02 18.11 -8.11
CA TYR A 17 27.86 17.22 -8.94
C TYR A 17 28.21 15.90 -8.23
N LEU A 18 27.87 15.77 -6.95
CA LEU A 18 28.18 14.55 -6.20
C LEU A 18 27.03 13.54 -6.33
N ASP A 19 27.42 12.27 -6.38
CA ASP A 19 26.48 11.15 -6.32
C ASP A 19 25.89 10.98 -4.91
N PRO A 20 24.74 10.27 -4.76
CA PRO A 20 24.09 10.07 -3.47
C PRO A 20 24.98 9.45 -2.40
N ARG A 21 25.88 8.53 -2.78
CA ARG A 21 26.81 7.87 -1.82
C ARG A 21 27.84 8.84 -1.29
N SER A 22 28.43 9.64 -2.17
CA SER A 22 29.41 10.68 -1.82
C SER A 22 28.77 11.75 -0.91
N LEU A 23 27.54 12.19 -1.20
CA LEU A 23 26.78 13.09 -0.34
C LEU A 23 26.55 12.49 1.05
N CYS A 24 26.14 11.21 1.12
CA CYS A 24 25.97 10.54 2.41
C CYS A 24 27.27 10.43 3.19
N ARG A 25 28.40 10.09 2.57
CA ARG A 25 29.72 10.07 3.22
C ARG A 25 30.12 11.45 3.73
N LEU A 26 29.96 12.48 2.90
CA LEU A 26 30.25 13.85 3.29
C LEU A 26 29.38 14.31 4.47
N SER A 27 28.10 13.88 4.52
CA SER A 27 27.21 14.20 5.64
C SER A 27 27.67 13.63 6.98
N GLN A 28 28.49 12.59 6.96
CA GLN A 28 29.05 11.95 8.17
C GLN A 28 30.33 12.66 8.69
N ALA A 29 30.92 13.54 7.90
CA ALA A 29 32.19 14.17 8.24
C ALA A 29 32.10 15.16 9.41
N CYS A 30 31.02 15.96 9.49
CA CYS A 30 30.79 16.86 10.61
C CYS A 30 29.29 17.26 10.71
N LYS A 31 28.92 17.80 11.88
CA LYS A 31 27.52 18.25 12.15
C LYS A 31 27.02 19.31 11.15
N ARG A 32 27.88 20.22 10.70
CA ARG A 32 27.53 21.28 9.75
C ARG A 32 27.23 20.71 8.36
N SER A 33 28.04 19.75 7.88
CA SER A 33 27.80 19.06 6.62
C SER A 33 26.52 18.23 6.69
N TYR A 34 26.26 17.55 7.80
CA TYR A 34 25.01 16.81 8.01
C TYR A 34 23.78 17.72 7.88
N MET A 35 23.74 18.82 8.60
CA MET A 35 22.64 19.77 8.58
C MET A 35 22.39 20.36 7.17
N PHE A 36 23.46 20.70 6.47
CA PHE A 36 23.34 21.26 5.13
C PHE A 36 22.87 20.21 4.10
N ILE A 37 23.49 19.03 4.08
CA ILE A 37 23.16 17.97 3.13
C ILE A 37 21.79 17.33 3.43
N SER A 38 21.25 17.48 4.62
CA SER A 38 19.90 17.01 4.94
C SER A 38 18.78 17.86 4.36
N ARG A 39 19.11 19.05 3.79
CA ARG A 39 18.10 19.93 3.16
C ARG A 39 17.64 19.36 1.83
N ASP A 40 16.35 19.37 1.58
CA ASP A 40 15.73 18.86 0.33
C ASP A 40 16.27 19.54 -0.93
N ALA A 41 16.70 20.80 -0.84
CA ALA A 41 17.29 21.52 -1.95
C ALA A 41 18.50 20.81 -2.57
N VAL A 42 19.34 20.17 -1.74
CA VAL A 42 20.52 19.39 -2.20
C VAL A 42 20.10 18.16 -3.00
N TRP A 43 18.98 17.51 -2.59
CA TRP A 43 18.52 16.26 -3.18
C TRP A 43 17.57 16.45 -4.37
N ARG A 44 17.06 17.68 -4.57
CA ARG A 44 16.02 17.94 -5.58
C ARG A 44 16.45 17.59 -7.01
N LYS A 45 17.69 17.89 -7.40
CA LYS A 45 18.21 17.54 -8.72
C LYS A 45 18.31 16.02 -8.88
N ILE A 46 18.89 15.36 -7.90
CA ILE A 46 19.03 13.90 -7.89
C ILE A 46 17.65 13.21 -7.91
N ALA A 47 16.71 13.71 -7.11
CA ALA A 47 15.37 13.13 -7.04
C ALA A 47 14.57 13.22 -8.34
N LYS A 48 14.83 14.24 -9.18
CA LYS A 48 14.22 14.38 -10.51
C LYS A 48 14.67 13.31 -11.50
N ASP A 49 15.91 12.87 -11.37
CA ASP A 49 16.53 11.91 -12.28
C ASP A 49 16.29 10.45 -11.87
N ILE A 50 15.78 10.25 -10.65
CA ILE A 50 15.51 8.92 -10.10
C ILE A 50 13.99 8.62 -10.13
N ILE A 51 13.65 7.40 -10.54
CA ILE A 51 12.26 6.94 -10.61
C ILE A 51 11.67 6.75 -9.19
N ASN A 52 10.36 6.98 -9.04
CA ASN A 52 9.59 6.72 -7.81
C ASN A 52 10.00 7.57 -6.58
N THR A 53 10.54 8.75 -6.78
CA THR A 53 10.80 9.68 -5.68
C THR A 53 9.59 10.54 -5.31
N GLY A 54 8.50 10.47 -6.08
CA GLY A 54 7.34 11.35 -5.92
C GLY A 54 7.59 12.79 -6.38
N LEU A 55 8.77 13.08 -6.96
CA LEU A 55 9.06 14.37 -7.57
C LEU A 55 8.90 14.25 -9.08
N THR A 56 7.95 15.00 -9.66
CA THR A 56 7.71 14.98 -11.11
C THR A 56 8.83 15.72 -11.85
N ARG A 57 9.00 15.44 -13.16
CA ARG A 57 9.95 16.17 -14.01
C ARG A 57 9.68 17.69 -14.05
N GLN A 58 8.42 18.07 -13.90
CA GLN A 58 7.99 19.48 -13.81
C GLN A 58 8.30 20.11 -12.45
N GLY A 59 8.74 19.32 -11.46
CA GLY A 59 9.12 19.78 -10.13
C GLY A 59 7.98 19.81 -9.11
N ILE A 60 6.80 19.23 -9.45
CA ILE A 60 5.69 19.05 -8.51
C ILE A 60 6.07 17.92 -7.55
N ASP A 61 5.90 18.17 -6.26
CA ASP A 61 6.15 17.21 -5.19
C ASP A 61 4.84 16.55 -4.74
N LEU A 62 4.72 15.25 -4.98
CA LEU A 62 3.54 14.46 -4.64
C LEU A 62 3.56 13.95 -3.18
N CYS A 63 4.71 14.00 -2.51
CA CYS A 63 4.89 13.48 -1.14
C CYS A 63 5.71 14.46 -0.27
N PRO A 64 5.28 15.71 -0.08
CA PRO A 64 6.07 16.75 0.58
C PRO A 64 6.37 16.46 2.06
N SER A 65 5.63 15.57 2.69
CA SER A 65 5.83 15.16 4.09
C SER A 65 7.06 14.26 4.31
N ILE A 66 7.62 13.68 3.24
CA ILE A 66 8.77 12.76 3.32
C ILE A 66 10.00 13.46 2.73
N PRO A 67 11.12 13.60 3.47
CA PRO A 67 12.34 14.23 2.97
C PRO A 67 12.85 13.59 1.67
N LEU A 68 13.27 14.39 0.72
CA LEU A 68 13.78 13.91 -0.59
C LEU A 68 14.96 12.95 -0.43
N LYS A 69 15.83 13.19 0.54
CA LYS A 69 16.95 12.28 0.89
C LYS A 69 16.47 10.85 1.16
N ASP A 70 15.40 10.71 1.93
CA ASP A 70 14.86 9.38 2.28
C ASP A 70 14.19 8.73 1.09
N ARG A 71 13.46 9.50 0.28
CA ARG A 71 12.83 9.00 -0.96
C ARG A 71 13.87 8.53 -1.98
N VAL A 72 14.96 9.29 -2.17
CA VAL A 72 16.10 8.88 -3.02
C VAL A 72 16.76 7.61 -2.50
N ARG A 73 16.95 7.49 -1.17
CA ARG A 73 17.48 6.28 -0.54
C ARG A 73 16.59 5.06 -0.80
N VAL A 74 15.29 5.20 -0.61
CA VAL A 74 14.32 4.12 -0.85
C VAL A 74 14.33 3.70 -2.31
N SER A 75 14.25 4.65 -3.24
CA SER A 75 14.31 4.37 -4.67
C SER A 75 15.61 3.67 -5.08
N HIS A 76 16.75 4.13 -4.57
CA HIS A 76 18.04 3.49 -4.79
C HIS A 76 18.05 2.04 -4.28
N ASN A 77 17.49 1.80 -3.08
CA ASN A 77 17.41 0.46 -2.53
C ASN A 77 16.54 -0.48 -3.38
N TRP A 78 15.42 0.02 -3.91
CA TRP A 78 14.58 -0.73 -4.84
C TRP A 78 15.32 -1.10 -6.13
N ILE A 79 16.02 -0.14 -6.74
CA ILE A 79 16.77 -0.37 -7.99
C ILE A 79 17.88 -1.42 -7.80
N HIS A 80 18.52 -1.42 -6.64
CA HIS A 80 19.68 -2.29 -6.37
C HIS A 80 19.34 -3.55 -5.56
N GLY A 81 18.04 -3.79 -5.26
CA GLY A 81 17.61 -4.94 -4.47
C GLY A 81 18.14 -4.93 -3.02
N VAL A 82 18.51 -3.75 -2.51
CA VAL A 82 18.98 -3.60 -1.12
C VAL A 82 17.76 -3.56 -0.19
N CYS A 83 17.51 -4.65 0.51
CA CYS A 83 16.42 -4.75 1.46
C CYS A 83 16.86 -5.37 2.78
N ARG A 84 16.18 -4.97 3.85
CA ARG A 84 16.23 -5.66 5.13
C ARG A 84 15.07 -6.66 5.16
N LYS A 85 15.36 -7.90 5.50
CA LYS A 85 14.36 -8.96 5.64
C LYS A 85 14.07 -9.16 7.12
N GLU A 86 12.81 -9.07 7.49
CA GLU A 86 12.33 -9.36 8.85
C GLU A 86 11.14 -10.30 8.77
N VAL A 87 11.09 -11.25 9.69
CA VAL A 87 9.96 -12.16 9.84
C VAL A 87 9.00 -11.54 10.83
N LEU A 88 7.88 -11.01 10.35
CA LEU A 88 6.84 -10.40 11.16
C LEU A 88 5.88 -11.43 11.74
N LEU A 89 5.53 -12.43 10.95
CA LEU A 89 4.55 -13.44 11.29
C LEU A 89 5.03 -14.82 10.81
N LYS A 90 4.75 -15.85 11.59
CA LYS A 90 5.01 -17.24 11.23
C LYS A 90 3.73 -18.04 11.42
N TRP A 91 3.36 -18.84 10.43
CA TRP A 91 2.27 -19.81 10.56
C TRP A 91 2.72 -21.21 10.24
N LYS A 92 1.91 -22.15 10.73
CA LYS A 92 2.20 -23.59 10.61
C LYS A 92 1.62 -24.21 9.33
N ILE A 93 0.73 -23.49 8.63
CA ILE A 93 -0.02 -24.00 7.46
C ILE A 93 0.40 -23.18 6.24
N ASN A 94 0.55 -23.86 5.10
CA ASN A 94 0.80 -23.20 3.81
C ASN A 94 -0.47 -22.52 3.33
N LEU A 95 -0.56 -21.23 3.62
CA LEU A 95 -1.62 -20.35 3.16
C LEU A 95 -1.08 -19.45 2.05
N LEU A 96 -1.92 -19.05 1.11
CA LEU A 96 -1.65 -18.02 0.12
C LEU A 96 -2.43 -16.75 0.53
N PRO A 97 -1.93 -15.98 1.50
CA PRO A 97 -2.66 -14.85 2.01
C PRO A 97 -2.70 -13.71 1.00
N TRP A 98 -3.85 -13.04 0.91
CA TRP A 98 -3.92 -11.72 0.31
C TRP A 98 -3.44 -10.70 1.32
N ILE A 99 -2.61 -9.76 0.87
CA ILE A 99 -1.96 -8.77 1.72
C ILE A 99 -2.23 -7.38 1.17
N GLN A 100 -2.58 -6.45 2.05
CA GLN A 100 -2.70 -5.04 1.72
C GLN A 100 -2.15 -4.17 2.85
N LEU A 101 -1.38 -3.15 2.50
CA LEU A 101 -0.85 -2.16 3.44
C LEU A 101 -1.62 -0.85 3.27
N ASP A 102 -2.12 -0.33 4.37
CA ASP A 102 -2.75 0.98 4.44
C ASP A 102 -2.07 1.78 5.55
N CYS A 103 -1.33 2.82 5.17
CA CYS A 103 -0.43 3.55 6.08
C CYS A 103 0.48 2.60 6.87
N ASP A 104 0.31 2.53 8.19
CA ASP A 104 1.10 1.68 9.09
C ASP A 104 0.37 0.39 9.49
N VAL A 105 -0.77 0.08 8.88
CA VAL A 105 -1.56 -1.12 9.18
C VAL A 105 -1.47 -2.12 8.04
N LEU A 106 -0.97 -3.30 8.37
CA LEU A 106 -0.91 -4.45 7.47
C LEU A 106 -2.16 -5.30 7.65
N TYR A 107 -2.94 -5.43 6.60
CA TYR A 107 -4.08 -6.34 6.51
C TYR A 107 -3.67 -7.61 5.78
N LEU A 108 -4.18 -8.74 6.27
CA LEU A 108 -3.75 -10.03 5.76
C LEU A 108 -4.82 -11.08 5.97
N SER A 109 -5.19 -11.82 4.91
CA SER A 109 -6.11 -12.94 5.02
C SER A 109 -5.43 -14.16 5.63
N GLN A 110 -6.13 -14.83 6.54
CA GLN A 110 -5.69 -16.01 7.26
C GLN A 110 -6.85 -17.01 7.30
N ALA A 111 -6.90 -17.94 6.33
CA ALA A 111 -8.06 -18.80 6.12
C ALA A 111 -9.36 -17.96 5.99
N ALA A 112 -10.37 -18.25 6.77
CA ALA A 112 -11.66 -17.56 6.74
C ALA A 112 -11.67 -16.16 7.39
N ASN A 113 -10.54 -15.69 7.91
CA ASN A 113 -10.45 -14.41 8.63
C ASN A 113 -9.45 -13.45 8.00
N ILE A 114 -9.60 -12.17 8.29
CA ILE A 114 -8.63 -11.13 7.95
C ILE A 114 -8.14 -10.48 9.23
N SER A 115 -6.84 -10.46 9.44
CA SER A 115 -6.20 -9.82 10.59
C SER A 115 -5.53 -8.51 10.18
N ALA A 116 -5.70 -7.48 10.98
CA ALA A 116 -5.02 -6.19 10.84
C ALA A 116 -3.92 -6.07 11.91
N TYR A 117 -2.72 -5.71 11.48
CA TYR A 117 -1.56 -5.54 12.34
C TYR A 117 -1.00 -4.14 12.18
N HIS A 118 -0.88 -3.42 13.29
CA HIS A 118 -0.18 -2.14 13.29
C HIS A 118 1.33 -2.40 13.31
N LEU A 119 2.02 -1.88 12.30
CA LEU A 119 3.47 -1.99 12.16
C LEU A 119 4.12 -0.76 12.81
N ARG A 120 4.97 -0.97 13.80
CA ARG A 120 5.77 0.09 14.41
C ARG A 120 7.24 -0.23 14.26
N ALA A 121 8.03 0.78 13.91
CA ALA A 121 9.49 0.70 13.97
C ALA A 121 9.94 1.20 15.33
N ASP A 122 10.47 0.30 16.17
CA ASP A 122 11.07 0.65 17.45
C ASP A 122 12.50 0.12 17.50
N GLY A 123 13.46 1.02 17.79
CA GLY A 123 14.89 0.68 17.83
C GLY A 123 15.41 -0.01 16.54
N GLY A 124 14.77 0.23 15.40
CA GLY A 124 15.13 -0.37 14.11
C GLY A 124 14.58 -1.79 13.87
N LYS A 125 13.72 -2.31 14.75
CA LYS A 125 12.95 -3.54 14.51
C LYS A 125 11.49 -3.21 14.28
N LEU A 126 10.87 -3.87 13.31
CA LEU A 126 9.43 -3.81 13.12
C LEU A 126 8.76 -4.65 14.22
N GLN A 127 7.87 -4.02 14.97
CA GLN A 127 6.97 -4.71 15.89
C GLN A 127 5.59 -4.78 15.24
N ASN A 128 4.89 -5.90 15.44
CA ASN A 128 3.52 -6.07 14.99
C ASN A 128 2.59 -6.20 16.20
N ARG A 129 1.51 -5.45 16.19
CA ARG A 129 0.42 -5.59 17.15
C ARG A 129 -0.86 -5.81 16.37
N ARG A 130 -1.54 -6.94 16.59
CA ARG A 130 -2.86 -7.15 16.02
C ARG A 130 -3.84 -6.14 16.61
N VAL A 131 -4.49 -5.36 15.75
CA VAL A 131 -5.41 -4.28 16.12
C VAL A 131 -6.86 -4.61 15.78
N ALA A 132 -7.10 -5.46 14.79
CA ALA A 132 -8.45 -5.91 14.43
C ALA A 132 -8.44 -7.34 13.88
N LEU A 133 -9.61 -7.97 13.95
CA LEU A 133 -9.90 -9.26 13.35
C LEU A 133 -11.28 -9.16 12.67
N PHE A 134 -11.31 -9.42 11.37
CA PHE A 134 -12.54 -9.45 10.57
C PHE A 134 -12.87 -10.91 10.26
N SER A 135 -14.06 -11.36 10.67
CA SER A 135 -14.52 -12.73 10.54
C SER A 135 -15.93 -12.77 9.97
N GLY A 136 -16.39 -13.95 9.51
CA GLY A 136 -17.73 -14.15 8.96
C GLY A 136 -17.76 -15.10 7.78
N HIS A 137 -16.64 -15.25 7.05
CA HIS A 137 -16.53 -16.28 6.02
C HIS A 137 -16.46 -17.69 6.63
N GLN A 138 -17.01 -18.66 5.92
CA GLN A 138 -16.98 -20.07 6.29
C GLN A 138 -15.83 -20.83 5.60
N GLU A 139 -15.32 -20.28 4.50
CA GLU A 139 -14.18 -20.78 3.75
C GLU A 139 -13.10 -19.69 3.63
N ASP A 140 -12.00 -20.02 2.97
CA ASP A 140 -10.85 -19.12 2.85
C ASP A 140 -11.23 -17.80 2.16
N VAL A 141 -10.73 -16.70 2.71
CA VAL A 141 -10.80 -15.39 2.07
C VAL A 141 -9.86 -15.35 0.87
N CYS A 142 -10.43 -15.30 -0.32
CA CYS A 142 -9.67 -15.29 -1.57
C CYS A 142 -9.02 -13.92 -1.83
N ARG A 143 -9.78 -12.86 -1.58
CA ARG A 143 -9.32 -11.48 -1.78
C ARG A 143 -10.11 -10.51 -0.91
N PHE A 144 -9.50 -9.38 -0.59
CA PHE A 144 -10.19 -8.24 0.02
C PHE A 144 -9.67 -6.93 -0.56
N THR A 145 -10.43 -5.86 -0.40
CA THR A 145 -10.05 -4.49 -0.74
C THR A 145 -10.42 -3.54 0.39
N LEU A 146 -9.69 -2.44 0.50
CA LEU A 146 -9.88 -1.42 1.52
C LEU A 146 -10.41 -0.14 0.90
N THR A 147 -11.36 0.47 1.58
CA THR A 147 -11.73 1.88 1.40
C THR A 147 -11.41 2.65 2.67
N ASP A 148 -11.65 3.95 2.69
CA ASP A 148 -11.42 4.77 3.88
C ASP A 148 -12.24 4.28 5.09
N THR A 149 -13.44 3.76 4.84
CA THR A 149 -14.41 3.38 5.88
C THR A 149 -14.66 1.89 5.99
N HIS A 150 -14.44 1.10 4.93
CA HIS A 150 -14.81 -0.30 4.90
C HIS A 150 -13.64 -1.21 4.47
N LEU A 151 -13.71 -2.45 4.94
CA LEU A 151 -12.98 -3.58 4.41
C LEU A 151 -13.99 -4.51 3.73
N ILE A 152 -13.77 -4.84 2.46
CA ILE A 152 -14.68 -5.63 1.65
C ILE A 152 -13.95 -6.90 1.25
N SER A 153 -14.47 -8.05 1.66
CA SER A 153 -13.84 -9.36 1.46
C SER A 153 -14.68 -10.28 0.58
N ALA A 154 -14.01 -11.14 -0.15
CA ALA A 154 -14.58 -12.16 -1.00
C ALA A 154 -14.02 -13.53 -0.59
N GLY A 155 -14.87 -14.53 -0.44
CA GLY A 155 -14.50 -15.85 0.07
C GLY A 155 -14.87 -17.02 -0.84
N GLY A 156 -14.29 -18.17 -0.51
CA GLY A 156 -14.61 -19.46 -1.15
C GLY A 156 -16.06 -19.88 -0.97
N ASP A 157 -16.69 -19.42 0.11
CA ASP A 157 -18.10 -19.65 0.43
C ASP A 157 -19.10 -18.91 -0.50
N GLY A 158 -18.61 -18.18 -1.50
CA GLY A 158 -19.44 -17.46 -2.47
C GLY A 158 -20.01 -16.13 -1.94
N LYS A 159 -19.67 -15.75 -0.71
CA LYS A 159 -20.12 -14.50 -0.10
C LYS A 159 -19.14 -13.37 -0.33
N ILE A 160 -19.68 -12.15 -0.25
CA ILE A 160 -18.92 -10.92 -0.06
C ILE A 160 -19.32 -10.36 1.29
N ILE A 161 -18.38 -9.94 2.10
CA ILE A 161 -18.65 -9.33 3.39
C ILE A 161 -18.08 -7.92 3.40
N VAL A 162 -18.91 -6.96 3.74
CA VAL A 162 -18.55 -5.56 3.94
C VAL A 162 -18.47 -5.30 5.43
N HIS A 163 -17.27 -5.07 5.93
CA HIS A 163 -17.01 -4.73 7.33
C HIS A 163 -16.78 -3.23 7.46
N ASP A 164 -17.35 -2.61 8.46
CA ASP A 164 -16.99 -1.27 8.88
C ASP A 164 -15.64 -1.33 9.62
N ARG A 165 -14.71 -0.45 9.26
CA ARG A 165 -13.36 -0.41 9.88
C ARG A 165 -13.34 0.23 11.27
N GLY A 166 -14.38 0.98 11.62
CA GLY A 166 -14.51 1.71 12.88
C GLY A 166 -15.40 1.01 13.92
N SER A 167 -16.12 -0.05 13.53
CA SER A 167 -17.04 -0.79 14.41
C SER A 167 -17.02 -2.29 14.07
N ASP A 168 -17.73 -3.08 14.88
CA ASP A 168 -17.91 -4.52 14.62
C ASP A 168 -19.07 -4.81 13.65
N TYR A 169 -19.59 -3.76 12.98
CA TYR A 169 -20.71 -3.92 12.04
C TYR A 169 -20.24 -4.53 10.73
N SER A 170 -20.97 -5.51 10.24
CA SER A 170 -20.72 -6.11 8.92
C SER A 170 -22.02 -6.50 8.23
N VAL A 171 -21.98 -6.50 6.89
CA VAL A 171 -23.09 -6.90 6.02
C VAL A 171 -22.61 -7.95 5.05
N GLU A 172 -23.36 -9.04 4.91
CA GLU A 172 -23.11 -10.11 3.96
C GLU A 172 -23.89 -9.89 2.66
N TYR A 173 -23.23 -10.08 1.52
CA TYR A 173 -23.81 -10.00 0.19
C TYR A 173 -23.85 -11.40 -0.40
N TYR A 174 -25.01 -11.80 -0.85
CA TYR A 174 -25.28 -13.11 -1.43
C TYR A 174 -25.66 -12.99 -2.90
N GLY A 175 -25.27 -13.98 -3.71
CA GLY A 175 -25.69 -14.02 -5.11
C GLY A 175 -24.68 -14.68 -6.06
N HIS A 176 -23.43 -14.93 -5.65
CA HIS A 176 -22.57 -15.85 -6.35
C HIS A 176 -22.85 -17.29 -5.91
N ASN A 177 -22.78 -18.22 -6.87
CA ASN A 177 -23.07 -19.64 -6.64
C ASN A 177 -21.80 -20.47 -6.32
N GLN A 178 -20.63 -19.85 -6.47
CA GLN A 178 -19.35 -20.48 -6.23
C GLN A 178 -18.37 -19.42 -5.67
N GLU A 179 -17.17 -19.87 -5.38
CA GLU A 179 -16.03 -19.09 -4.89
C GLU A 179 -15.90 -17.71 -5.60
N VAL A 180 -15.76 -16.65 -4.82
CA VAL A 180 -15.50 -15.28 -5.31
C VAL A 180 -14.00 -15.05 -5.31
N ASN A 181 -13.37 -15.10 -6.50
CA ASN A 181 -11.91 -15.05 -6.64
C ASN A 181 -11.33 -13.64 -6.50
N CYS A 182 -12.10 -12.64 -6.87
CA CYS A 182 -11.61 -11.27 -6.94
C CYS A 182 -12.70 -10.26 -6.61
N ILE A 183 -12.26 -9.13 -6.06
CA ILE A 183 -13.11 -8.02 -5.67
C ILE A 183 -12.36 -6.71 -5.81
N ASP A 184 -13.06 -5.66 -6.19
CA ASP A 184 -12.59 -4.30 -6.18
C ASP A 184 -13.73 -3.35 -5.81
N CYS A 185 -13.39 -2.19 -5.23
CA CYS A 185 -14.37 -1.21 -4.79
C CYS A 185 -13.88 0.20 -5.05
N LYS A 186 -14.75 1.01 -5.66
CA LYS A 186 -14.49 2.44 -5.88
C LYS A 186 -15.79 3.23 -6.02
N GLY A 187 -15.80 4.44 -5.44
CA GLY A 187 -16.94 5.37 -5.62
C GLY A 187 -18.28 4.82 -5.16
N GLY A 188 -18.32 3.98 -4.12
CA GLY A 188 -19.56 3.38 -3.62
C GLY A 188 -20.07 2.19 -4.44
N VAL A 189 -19.25 1.68 -5.36
CA VAL A 189 -19.56 0.51 -6.19
C VAL A 189 -18.58 -0.60 -5.91
N ILE A 190 -19.08 -1.82 -5.70
CA ILE A 190 -18.27 -3.04 -5.57
C ILE A 190 -18.41 -3.84 -6.85
N VAL A 191 -17.31 -4.39 -7.35
CA VAL A 191 -17.30 -5.35 -8.46
C VAL A 191 -16.64 -6.63 -7.97
N SER A 192 -17.28 -7.76 -8.22
CA SER A 192 -16.78 -9.09 -7.87
C SER A 192 -16.70 -10.00 -9.09
N GLY A 193 -15.76 -10.92 -9.07
CA GLY A 193 -15.62 -11.96 -10.09
C GLY A 193 -15.53 -13.33 -9.44
N SER A 194 -16.28 -14.30 -9.98
CA SER A 194 -16.43 -15.62 -9.38
C SER A 194 -16.08 -16.76 -10.34
N ARG A 195 -15.86 -17.91 -9.73
CA ARG A 195 -15.75 -19.21 -10.40
C ARG A 195 -17.06 -19.62 -11.08
N ASP A 196 -18.21 -19.05 -10.69
CA ASP A 196 -19.51 -19.30 -11.29
C ASP A 196 -19.67 -18.71 -12.70
N LYS A 197 -18.59 -18.15 -13.29
CA LYS A 197 -18.53 -17.53 -14.62
C LYS A 197 -19.35 -16.25 -14.71
N THR A 198 -19.46 -15.52 -13.59
CA THR A 198 -20.09 -14.20 -13.59
C THR A 198 -19.20 -13.16 -12.94
N ALA A 199 -19.29 -11.94 -13.44
CA ALA A 199 -18.91 -10.74 -12.71
C ALA A 199 -20.19 -10.03 -12.25
N LYS A 200 -20.19 -9.52 -11.02
CA LYS A 200 -21.36 -8.84 -10.46
C LYS A 200 -20.97 -7.46 -9.93
N ILE A 201 -21.93 -6.54 -10.07
CA ILE A 201 -21.81 -5.16 -9.60
C ILE A 201 -22.80 -4.96 -8.46
N TRP A 202 -22.31 -4.40 -7.34
CA TRP A 202 -23.11 -4.22 -6.13
C TRP A 202 -23.04 -2.78 -5.63
N ALA A 203 -24.10 -2.35 -4.96
CA ALA A 203 -24.11 -1.07 -4.28
C ALA A 203 -23.44 -1.14 -2.90
N LEU A 204 -22.61 -0.15 -2.57
CA LEU A 204 -22.07 0.07 -1.23
C LEU A 204 -22.80 1.26 -0.56
N ALA A 205 -24.02 1.51 -0.90
CA ALA A 205 -24.84 2.57 -0.28
C ALA A 205 -25.67 2.00 0.87
N PRO A 206 -25.81 2.71 2.01
CA PRO A 206 -26.52 2.20 3.19
C PRO A 206 -27.96 1.77 2.92
N ASP A 207 -28.65 2.44 2.00
CA ASP A 207 -30.02 2.14 1.58
C ASP A 207 -30.13 0.94 0.62
N ARG A 208 -29.00 0.44 0.12
CA ARG A 208 -28.90 -0.62 -0.90
C ARG A 208 -27.86 -1.68 -0.58
N PHE A 209 -27.46 -1.82 0.66
CA PHE A 209 -26.52 -2.86 1.06
C PHE A 209 -27.01 -4.25 0.62
N GLY A 210 -26.12 -5.04 0.02
CA GLY A 210 -26.43 -6.37 -0.47
C GLY A 210 -27.13 -6.42 -1.83
N GLN A 211 -27.52 -5.26 -2.41
CA GLN A 211 -28.19 -5.24 -3.71
C GLN A 211 -27.21 -5.48 -4.85
N CYS A 212 -27.43 -6.56 -5.61
CA CYS A 212 -26.79 -6.78 -6.90
C CYS A 212 -27.44 -5.88 -7.97
N LEU A 213 -26.66 -4.95 -8.51
CA LEU A 213 -27.11 -4.01 -9.52
C LEU A 213 -27.10 -4.65 -10.91
N HIS A 214 -26.01 -5.38 -11.24
CA HIS A 214 -25.82 -6.02 -12.52
C HIS A 214 -25.10 -7.35 -12.38
N THR A 215 -25.43 -8.29 -13.27
CA THR A 215 -24.72 -9.55 -13.43
C THR A 215 -24.24 -9.65 -14.87
N ILE A 216 -22.95 -9.83 -15.06
CA ILE A 216 -22.30 -9.94 -16.36
C ILE A 216 -21.86 -11.40 -16.51
N PRO A 217 -22.46 -12.18 -17.42
CA PRO A 217 -22.01 -13.54 -17.69
C PRO A 217 -20.70 -13.52 -18.49
N THR A 218 -19.81 -14.45 -18.17
CA THR A 218 -18.53 -14.64 -18.85
C THR A 218 -18.40 -16.09 -19.35
N TYR A 219 -17.48 -16.33 -20.28
CA TYR A 219 -17.26 -17.67 -20.85
C TYR A 219 -16.60 -18.63 -19.85
N ASP A 220 -15.77 -18.10 -18.94
CA ASP A 220 -15.06 -18.90 -17.94
C ASP A 220 -15.01 -18.12 -16.61
N ARG A 221 -14.45 -18.76 -15.58
CA ARG A 221 -14.25 -18.16 -14.24
C ARG A 221 -13.55 -16.82 -14.33
N VAL A 222 -13.97 -15.88 -13.51
CA VAL A 222 -13.37 -14.55 -13.43
C VAL A 222 -12.27 -14.55 -12.40
N TRP A 223 -11.04 -14.28 -12.81
CA TRP A 223 -9.86 -14.26 -11.95
C TRP A 223 -9.52 -12.88 -11.39
N SER A 224 -9.83 -11.84 -12.15
CA SER A 224 -9.51 -10.47 -11.75
C SER A 224 -10.54 -9.49 -12.26
N VAL A 225 -10.86 -8.51 -11.42
CA VAL A 225 -11.69 -7.35 -11.75
C VAL A 225 -10.96 -6.08 -11.32
N ALA A 226 -11.27 -4.96 -11.95
CA ALA A 226 -10.78 -3.65 -11.56
C ALA A 226 -11.80 -2.59 -11.96
N ILE A 227 -11.91 -1.53 -11.14
CA ILE A 227 -12.76 -0.37 -11.40
C ILE A 227 -11.88 0.81 -11.82
N SER A 228 -12.12 1.33 -13.03
CA SER A 228 -11.48 2.57 -13.47
C SER A 228 -12.09 3.79 -12.75
N PRO A 229 -11.29 4.80 -12.39
CA PRO A 229 -11.77 5.93 -11.61
C PRO A 229 -12.69 6.90 -12.36
N SER A 230 -12.78 6.84 -13.65
CA SER A 230 -13.68 7.66 -14.48
C SER A 230 -13.62 7.27 -15.95
N LEU A 231 -14.72 7.24 -16.57
CA LEU A 231 -14.88 7.76 -17.92
C LEU A 231 -15.64 9.07 -17.80
#